data_83b279a048ef35fcc6780b35b944f20d
#
_entry.id   83b279a048ef35fcc6780b35b944f20d
#
_cell.length_a   1.000
_cell.length_b   1.000
_cell.length_c   1.000
_cell.angle_alpha   90.00
_cell.angle_beta   90.00
_cell.angle_gamma   90.00
#
_symmetry.space_group_name_H-M   'P 1'
#
loop_
_entity.id
_entity.type
_entity.pdbx_description
1 polymer ?
#
loop_
_entity_poly.entity_id
_entity_poly.type
_entity_poly.pdbx_seq_one_letter_code
_entity_poly.pdbx_strand_id
1 'polypeptide(L)'
;MRHSMPTFNIFITAKPEIMILFVIVLALVTLLACGSGDAGDGQVSAGSLVIYSGRSESLVAPIITQFAEASGIDVRVKYGGTAELAATIREEGNNTPADVFFAQDPGGLGAVASMLFPLPPDIISAVPDWARAANSADWVGISGRARVVVYNRNAISESDLPSDLQDLTDPRWKGRIGWAPANASFQTMVTAMRSTWGEDETRKFLTSLKSNDPQEYPKNTPIVAATAAGEIDVGLVNHYYLHRFIQEDGEDFAARNHFLRDNGPGSLIMVSGAGILNEADNRDNAEKFLRFLVSPVAQQYFASQTFEYPLVEGVNTHRLLPPIAELNGPDIDVADLADVAGTQSLLRDLGIIP
;
A
#
# COMPACT_ATOMS: atom_id res chain seq x y z
N MET A 1 22.90 65.47 13.02
CA MET A 1 24.12 65.31 13.84
C MET A 1 24.70 63.93 13.54
N ARG A 2 25.83 63.94 12.80
CA ARG A 2 26.57 62.70 12.47
C ARG A 2 27.68 62.56 13.50
N HIS A 3 27.73 61.45 14.25
CA HIS A 3 28.86 61.11 15.10
C HIS A 3 29.75 60.13 14.35
N SER A 4 30.96 60.55 14.04
CA SER A 4 32.07 59.76 13.51
C SER A 4 32.79 59.04 14.65
N MET A 5 32.97 57.71 14.52
CA MET A 5 33.87 56.96 15.38
C MET A 5 35.33 57.04 14.88
N PRO A 6 36.32 57.10 15.74
CA PRO A 6 37.72 57.10 15.35
C PRO A 6 38.25 55.67 15.13
N THR A 7 38.93 55.48 14.01
CA THR A 7 39.72 54.30 13.70
C THR A 7 41.03 54.28 14.45
N PHE A 8 41.23 53.23 15.27
CA PHE A 8 42.51 53.01 15.96
C PHE A 8 43.36 52.04 15.11
N ASN A 9 44.46 52.54 14.54
CA ASN A 9 45.45 51.72 13.84
C ASN A 9 46.54 51.31 14.86
N ILE A 10 46.62 50.04 15.22
CA ILE A 10 47.72 49.49 16.02
C ILE A 10 48.73 48.84 15.06
N PHE A 11 49.89 49.51 14.90
CA PHE A 11 51.02 48.90 14.22
C PHE A 11 51.81 48.05 15.24
N ILE A 12 51.76 46.73 15.09
CA ILE A 12 52.62 45.79 15.87
C ILE A 12 53.82 45.46 14.98
N THR A 13 55.00 46.03 15.33
CA THR A 13 56.29 45.64 14.74
C THR A 13 56.83 44.42 15.48
N ALA A 14 56.71 43.25 14.91
CA ALA A 14 57.29 42.02 15.44
C ALA A 14 58.78 41.90 15.06
N LYS A 15 59.65 41.57 15.99
CA LYS A 15 61.09 41.32 15.77
C LYS A 15 61.27 40.05 14.92
N PRO A 16 62.26 40.01 14.00
CA PRO A 16 62.43 38.91 13.05
C PRO A 16 62.69 37.53 13.69
N GLU A 17 63.23 37.49 14.90
CA GLU A 17 63.50 36.26 15.61
C GLU A 17 62.23 35.51 16.06
N ILE A 18 61.14 36.21 16.33
CA ILE A 18 59.83 35.61 16.71
C ILE A 18 59.15 35.03 15.47
N MET A 19 59.39 35.59 14.27
CA MET A 19 58.79 35.14 13.02
C MET A 19 59.35 33.78 12.56
N ILE A 20 60.64 33.49 12.83
CA ILE A 20 61.30 32.22 12.49
C ILE A 20 60.77 31.08 13.39
N LEU A 21 60.52 31.37 14.67
CA LEU A 21 59.96 30.34 15.59
C LEU A 21 58.51 29.98 15.23
N PHE A 22 57.74 30.94 14.77
CA PHE A 22 56.34 30.70 14.33
C PHE A 22 56.25 29.86 13.05
N VAL A 23 57.20 30.05 12.11
CA VAL A 23 57.25 29.29 10.86
C VAL A 23 57.68 27.83 11.12
N ILE A 24 58.59 27.60 12.05
CA ILE A 24 59.02 26.24 12.41
C ILE A 24 57.92 25.46 13.17
N VAL A 25 57.17 26.13 14.07
CA VAL A 25 56.03 25.52 14.75
C VAL A 25 54.89 25.23 13.79
N LEU A 26 54.60 26.11 12.78
CA LEU A 26 53.61 25.86 11.78
C LEU A 26 53.97 24.74 10.79
N ALA A 27 55.29 24.56 10.48
CA ALA A 27 55.79 23.45 9.67
C ALA A 27 55.75 22.09 10.40
N LEU A 28 55.93 22.08 11.75
CA LEU A 28 55.79 20.84 12.54
C LEU A 28 54.33 20.42 12.72
N VAL A 29 53.36 21.36 12.75
CA VAL A 29 51.92 21.03 12.83
C VAL A 29 51.38 20.50 11.51
N THR A 30 51.96 20.91 10.39
CA THR A 30 51.54 20.38 9.06
C THR A 30 52.12 18.99 8.78
N LEU A 31 53.20 18.55 9.44
CA LEU A 31 53.74 17.18 9.31
C LEU A 31 53.01 16.15 10.20
N LEU A 32 52.29 16.57 11.22
CA LEU A 32 51.44 15.69 12.04
C LEU A 32 49.98 15.56 11.48
N ALA A 33 49.60 16.38 10.52
CA ALA A 33 48.26 16.34 9.89
C ALA A 33 48.15 15.38 8.70
N CYS A 34 49.22 14.73 8.25
CA CYS A 34 49.21 13.73 7.19
C CYS A 34 49.10 12.28 7.70
N GLY A 35 48.76 12.07 8.96
CA GLY A 35 48.66 10.72 9.56
C GLY A 35 47.26 10.38 10.12
N SER A 36 46.27 11.26 10.03
CA SER A 36 44.88 10.89 10.21
C SER A 36 44.36 10.40 8.87
N GLY A 37 44.52 9.08 8.64
CA GLY A 37 43.67 8.41 7.67
C GLY A 37 42.23 8.85 7.94
N ASP A 38 41.61 9.38 6.94
CA ASP A 38 40.15 9.53 6.87
C ASP A 38 39.59 8.15 7.19
N ALA A 39 39.32 7.90 8.48
CA ALA A 39 38.28 6.99 8.84
C ALA A 39 37.01 7.70 8.42
N GLY A 40 36.82 7.83 7.11
CA GLY A 40 35.54 7.94 6.52
C GLY A 40 34.77 6.80 7.16
N ASP A 41 33.74 7.14 7.88
CA ASP A 41 32.69 6.22 8.29
C ASP A 41 32.16 5.63 6.97
N GLY A 42 32.92 4.70 6.42
CA GLY A 42 32.53 3.86 5.31
C GLY A 42 31.46 2.97 5.88
N GLN A 43 30.26 3.52 5.97
CA GLN A 43 29.06 2.73 6.10
C GLN A 43 29.10 1.81 4.89
N VAL A 44 29.60 0.60 5.11
CA VAL A 44 29.59 -0.45 4.08
C VAL A 44 28.13 -0.57 3.71
N SER A 45 27.79 -0.07 2.53
CA SER A 45 26.43 -0.20 2.02
C SER A 45 26.03 -1.67 2.12
N ALA A 46 24.98 -1.97 2.85
CA ALA A 46 24.49 -3.35 3.02
C ALA A 46 23.90 -3.91 1.70
N GLY A 47 24.26 -3.28 0.57
CA GLY A 47 23.78 -3.59 -0.76
C GLY A 47 22.59 -2.73 -1.17
N SER A 48 21.95 -3.09 -2.27
CA SER A 48 20.78 -2.39 -2.82
C SER A 48 19.54 -3.29 -2.82
N LEU A 49 18.37 -2.68 -3.06
CA LEU A 49 17.09 -3.36 -3.24
C LEU A 49 16.23 -2.53 -4.18
N VAL A 50 15.69 -3.14 -5.23
CA VAL A 50 14.75 -2.49 -6.15
C VAL A 50 13.36 -3.08 -5.98
N ILE A 51 12.40 -2.21 -5.64
CA ILE A 51 11.00 -2.59 -5.39
C ILE A 51 10.11 -1.99 -6.47
N TYR A 52 9.32 -2.80 -7.15
CA TYR A 52 8.21 -2.33 -7.95
C TYR A 52 6.94 -2.38 -7.09
N SER A 53 6.39 -1.20 -6.77
CA SER A 53 5.28 -1.08 -5.83
C SER A 53 3.99 -0.63 -6.52
N GLY A 54 3.01 -1.52 -6.56
CA GLY A 54 1.63 -1.23 -6.92
C GLY A 54 0.84 -0.54 -5.79
N ARG A 55 1.47 -0.38 -4.62
CA ARG A 55 0.91 0.31 -3.47
C ARG A 55 1.16 1.82 -3.59
N SER A 56 0.20 2.63 -3.14
CA SER A 56 0.39 4.08 -3.13
C SER A 56 1.58 4.48 -2.26
N GLU A 57 2.44 5.35 -2.79
CA GLU A 57 3.63 5.86 -2.10
C GLU A 57 3.29 6.38 -0.70
N SER A 58 2.24 7.20 -0.57
CA SER A 58 1.81 7.76 0.72
C SER A 58 1.46 6.72 1.80
N LEU A 59 1.19 5.47 1.41
CA LEU A 59 0.87 4.39 2.34
C LEU A 59 2.10 3.57 2.74
N VAL A 60 3.05 3.38 1.83
CA VAL A 60 4.14 2.42 2.05
C VAL A 60 5.54 3.05 2.10
N ALA A 61 5.73 4.29 1.61
CA ALA A 61 7.04 4.93 1.69
C ALA A 61 7.58 5.04 3.12
N PRO A 62 6.79 5.40 4.16
CA PRO A 62 7.32 5.50 5.51
C PRO A 62 7.87 4.18 6.05
N ILE A 63 7.18 3.05 5.82
CA ILE A 63 7.64 1.74 6.30
C ILE A 63 8.83 1.22 5.49
N ILE A 64 8.90 1.52 4.19
CA ILE A 64 10.05 1.20 3.35
C ILE A 64 11.28 2.01 3.77
N THR A 65 11.10 3.30 4.08
CA THR A 65 12.18 4.16 4.63
C THR A 65 12.68 3.64 5.96
N GLN A 66 11.78 3.23 6.87
CA GLN A 66 12.16 2.62 8.15
C GLN A 66 13.01 1.36 7.95
N PHE A 67 12.66 0.51 6.98
CA PHE A 67 13.47 -0.65 6.61
C PHE A 67 14.85 -0.25 6.10
N ALA A 68 14.92 0.72 5.18
CA ALA A 68 16.18 1.19 4.60
C ALA A 68 17.12 1.75 5.68
N GLU A 69 16.60 2.59 6.57
CA GLU A 69 17.37 3.17 7.70
C GLU A 69 17.86 2.10 8.67
N ALA A 70 16.99 1.16 9.04
CA ALA A 70 17.33 0.10 9.99
C ALA A 70 18.33 -0.93 9.43
N SER A 71 18.29 -1.18 8.12
CA SER A 71 19.14 -2.21 7.47
C SER A 71 20.41 -1.64 6.85
N GLY A 72 20.46 -0.35 6.55
CA GLY A 72 21.54 0.28 5.76
C GLY A 72 21.51 -0.07 4.26
N ILE A 73 20.43 -0.70 3.77
CA ILE A 73 20.26 -1.08 2.37
C ILE A 73 19.82 0.15 1.56
N ASP A 74 20.42 0.38 0.38
CA ASP A 74 19.98 1.40 -0.59
C ASP A 74 18.70 0.92 -1.30
N VAL A 75 17.54 1.38 -0.86
CA VAL A 75 16.25 0.96 -1.39
C VAL A 75 15.75 1.94 -2.44
N ARG A 76 15.46 1.43 -3.64
CA ARG A 76 14.86 2.19 -4.74
C ARG A 76 13.47 1.64 -5.05
N VAL A 77 12.50 2.53 -5.16
CA VAL A 77 11.10 2.14 -5.40
C VAL A 77 10.57 2.76 -6.69
N LYS A 78 10.04 1.92 -7.57
CA LYS A 78 9.24 2.35 -8.73
C LYS A 78 7.77 2.20 -8.35
N TYR A 79 7.07 3.32 -8.20
CA TYR A 79 5.63 3.34 -7.95
C TYR A 79 4.84 3.36 -9.26
N GLY A 80 3.73 2.63 -9.32
CA GLY A 80 2.85 2.57 -10.48
C GLY A 80 1.55 1.82 -10.19
N GLY A 81 0.70 1.65 -11.19
CA GLY A 81 -0.45 0.76 -11.08
C GLY A 81 -0.01 -0.71 -11.01
N THR A 82 -0.65 -1.53 -10.15
CA THR A 82 -0.28 -2.96 -10.03
C THR A 82 -0.28 -3.67 -11.38
N ALA A 83 -1.32 -3.49 -12.20
CA ALA A 83 -1.41 -4.11 -13.53
C ALA A 83 -0.35 -3.57 -14.51
N GLU A 84 -0.05 -2.27 -14.46
CA GLU A 84 0.99 -1.62 -15.24
C GLU A 84 2.38 -2.18 -14.89
N LEU A 85 2.69 -2.28 -13.60
CA LEU A 85 3.97 -2.83 -13.15
C LEU A 85 4.10 -4.32 -13.46
N ALA A 86 3.03 -5.10 -13.35
CA ALA A 86 3.02 -6.50 -13.76
C ALA A 86 3.28 -6.65 -15.26
N ALA A 87 2.69 -5.79 -16.11
CA ALA A 87 2.98 -5.75 -17.53
C ALA A 87 4.45 -5.36 -17.82
N THR A 88 4.96 -4.34 -17.11
CA THR A 88 6.37 -3.93 -17.21
C THR A 88 7.32 -5.08 -16.87
N ILE A 89 7.10 -5.79 -15.74
CA ILE A 89 7.91 -6.96 -15.34
C ILE A 89 7.90 -8.04 -16.44
N ARG A 90 6.74 -8.31 -17.04
CA ARG A 90 6.61 -9.28 -18.13
C ARG A 90 7.34 -8.86 -19.40
N GLU A 91 7.33 -7.56 -19.74
CA GLU A 91 8.06 -7.00 -20.88
C GLU A 91 9.57 -7.00 -20.65
N GLU A 92 10.01 -6.65 -19.45
CA GLU A 92 11.42 -6.68 -19.05
C GLU A 92 11.97 -8.13 -19.03
N GLY A 93 11.11 -9.09 -18.68
CA GLY A 93 11.46 -10.52 -18.64
C GLY A 93 12.69 -10.77 -17.77
N ASN A 94 13.68 -11.50 -18.29
CA ASN A 94 14.92 -11.81 -17.58
C ASN A 94 15.86 -10.59 -17.38
N ASN A 95 15.50 -9.43 -17.90
CA ASN A 95 16.28 -8.19 -17.72
C ASN A 95 15.61 -7.23 -16.74
N THR A 96 14.58 -7.66 -16.03
CA THR A 96 13.93 -6.80 -15.03
C THR A 96 14.94 -6.39 -13.94
N PRO A 97 15.04 -5.09 -13.60
CA PRO A 97 15.90 -4.65 -12.51
C PRO A 97 15.22 -4.81 -11.14
N ALA A 98 13.97 -5.25 -11.10
CA ALA A 98 13.22 -5.38 -9.86
C ALA A 98 13.60 -6.64 -9.09
N ASP A 99 13.87 -6.50 -7.80
CA ASP A 99 14.06 -7.62 -6.88
C ASP A 99 12.73 -8.08 -6.28
N VAL A 100 11.85 -7.11 -5.96
CA VAL A 100 10.56 -7.36 -5.30
C VAL A 100 9.42 -6.73 -6.07
N PHE A 101 8.34 -7.47 -6.26
CA PHE A 101 7.06 -6.95 -6.67
C PHE A 101 6.11 -6.86 -5.47
N PHE A 102 5.75 -5.63 -5.07
CA PHE A 102 4.81 -5.36 -3.99
C PHE A 102 3.47 -4.92 -4.58
N ALA A 103 2.58 -5.87 -4.78
CA ALA A 103 1.28 -5.67 -5.43
C ALA A 103 0.19 -5.18 -4.47
N GLN A 104 -0.77 -4.46 -5.00
CA GLN A 104 -1.94 -4.03 -4.25
C GLN A 104 -2.96 -5.17 -4.03
N ASP A 105 -2.97 -6.17 -4.89
CA ASP A 105 -3.96 -7.25 -4.89
C ASP A 105 -3.33 -8.54 -5.46
N PRO A 106 -3.95 -9.70 -5.18
CA PRO A 106 -3.47 -11.00 -5.64
C PRO A 106 -3.48 -11.16 -7.17
N GLY A 107 -4.38 -10.46 -7.86
CA GLY A 107 -4.47 -10.52 -9.32
C GLY A 107 -3.17 -10.06 -10.00
N GLY A 108 -2.53 -9.01 -9.44
CA GLY A 108 -1.23 -8.56 -9.93
C GLY A 108 -0.13 -9.58 -9.72
N LEU A 109 -0.11 -10.25 -8.57
CA LEU A 109 0.86 -11.32 -8.27
C LEU A 109 0.63 -12.53 -9.18
N GLY A 110 -0.64 -12.93 -9.37
CA GLY A 110 -1.00 -13.99 -10.30
C GLY A 110 -0.55 -13.73 -11.73
N ALA A 111 -0.60 -12.47 -12.19
CA ALA A 111 -0.16 -12.10 -13.54
C ALA A 111 1.34 -12.31 -13.80
N VAL A 112 2.16 -12.40 -12.77
CA VAL A 112 3.62 -12.64 -12.82
C VAL A 112 4.05 -13.90 -12.07
N ALA A 113 3.12 -14.78 -11.67
CA ALA A 113 3.39 -15.94 -10.82
C ALA A 113 4.55 -16.81 -11.33
N SER A 114 4.64 -17.06 -12.63
CA SER A 114 5.75 -17.84 -13.23
C SER A 114 7.12 -17.15 -13.16
N MET A 115 7.15 -15.87 -12.79
CA MET A 115 8.37 -15.06 -12.65
C MET A 115 8.76 -14.86 -11.18
N LEU A 116 8.00 -15.42 -10.24
CA LEU A 116 8.26 -15.29 -8.81
C LEU A 116 9.08 -16.48 -8.29
N PHE A 117 9.96 -16.18 -7.34
CA PHE A 117 10.81 -17.15 -6.67
C PHE A 117 10.10 -17.71 -5.43
N PRO A 118 10.19 -19.02 -5.17
CA PRO A 118 9.64 -19.62 -3.96
C PRO A 118 10.24 -18.99 -2.69
N LEU A 119 9.39 -18.50 -1.81
CA LEU A 119 9.80 -17.81 -0.59
C LEU A 119 10.21 -18.81 0.50
N PRO A 120 11.16 -18.43 1.39
CA PRO A 120 11.52 -19.21 2.56
C PRO A 120 10.31 -19.56 3.44
N PRO A 121 10.31 -20.75 4.06
CA PRO A 121 9.18 -21.21 4.90
C PRO A 121 8.85 -20.27 6.06
N ASP A 122 9.84 -19.61 6.65
CA ASP A 122 9.65 -18.64 7.75
C ASP A 122 8.86 -17.40 7.31
N ILE A 123 9.00 -16.97 6.06
CA ILE A 123 8.20 -15.87 5.50
C ILE A 123 6.77 -16.33 5.22
N ILE A 124 6.61 -17.46 4.56
CA ILE A 124 5.30 -17.99 4.17
C ILE A 124 4.44 -18.37 5.39
N SER A 125 5.03 -18.95 6.42
CA SER A 125 4.32 -19.37 7.63
C SER A 125 3.98 -18.24 8.60
N ALA A 126 4.48 -17.02 8.34
CA ALA A 126 4.18 -15.85 9.17
C ALA A 126 2.72 -15.37 9.05
N VAL A 127 2.04 -15.74 7.97
CA VAL A 127 0.65 -15.35 7.69
C VAL A 127 -0.26 -16.57 7.53
N PRO A 128 -1.58 -16.44 7.73
CA PRO A 128 -2.52 -17.55 7.55
C PRO A 128 -2.61 -17.99 6.08
N ASP A 129 -3.07 -19.22 5.86
CA ASP A 129 -3.13 -19.85 4.55
C ASP A 129 -3.91 -19.03 3.51
N TRP A 130 -5.02 -18.42 3.91
CA TRP A 130 -5.84 -17.58 3.04
C TRP A 130 -5.15 -16.26 2.62
N ALA A 131 -4.03 -15.90 3.23
CA ALA A 131 -3.29 -14.66 2.96
C ALA A 131 -1.96 -14.91 2.22
N ARG A 132 -1.81 -16.03 1.54
CA ARG A 132 -0.59 -16.39 0.79
C ARG A 132 -0.92 -17.16 -0.48
N ALA A 133 0.08 -17.39 -1.33
CA ALA A 133 -0.07 -18.27 -2.47
C ALA A 133 -0.48 -19.69 -2.02
N ALA A 134 -1.61 -20.17 -2.53
CA ALA A 134 -2.20 -21.42 -2.06
C ALA A 134 -1.33 -22.64 -2.35
N ASN A 135 -0.64 -22.68 -3.50
CA ASN A 135 0.02 -23.89 -3.99
C ASN A 135 1.51 -23.72 -4.35
N SER A 136 2.04 -22.48 -4.43
CA SER A 136 3.36 -22.21 -4.99
C SER A 136 4.36 -21.57 -4.02
N ALA A 137 3.92 -21.07 -2.87
CA ALA A 137 4.75 -20.38 -1.89
C ALA A 137 5.58 -19.21 -2.50
N ASP A 138 5.15 -18.61 -3.60
CA ASP A 138 5.88 -17.60 -4.36
C ASP A 138 5.55 -16.16 -3.96
N TRP A 139 4.52 -15.93 -3.16
CA TRP A 139 4.21 -14.63 -2.58
C TRP A 139 3.56 -14.76 -1.21
N VAL A 140 3.65 -13.69 -0.43
CA VAL A 140 3.08 -13.57 0.91
C VAL A 140 2.22 -12.32 1.02
N GLY A 141 1.09 -12.43 1.71
CA GLY A 141 0.24 -11.30 2.08
C GLY A 141 0.93 -10.39 3.09
N ILE A 142 0.77 -9.08 2.91
CA ILE A 142 1.37 -8.07 3.77
C ILE A 142 0.34 -7.36 4.63
N SER A 143 -0.82 -7.01 4.08
CA SER A 143 -1.91 -6.36 4.83
C SER A 143 -3.27 -6.68 4.24
N GLY A 144 -4.29 -6.77 5.10
CA GLY A 144 -5.66 -7.04 4.72
C GLY A 144 -6.50 -5.78 4.53
N ARG A 145 -7.40 -5.79 3.53
CA ARG A 145 -8.29 -4.67 3.21
C ARG A 145 -9.70 -5.20 3.00
N ALA A 146 -10.64 -4.82 3.87
CA ALA A 146 -12.02 -5.23 3.73
C ALA A 146 -12.78 -4.36 2.74
N ARG A 147 -13.63 -4.98 1.92
CA ARG A 147 -14.67 -4.27 1.18
C ARG A 147 -15.78 -3.85 2.15
N VAL A 148 -16.33 -2.67 1.93
CA VAL A 148 -17.41 -2.12 2.75
C VAL A 148 -18.36 -1.31 1.89
N VAL A 149 -19.55 -1.08 2.43
CA VAL A 149 -20.45 -0.04 1.99
C VAL A 149 -20.18 1.20 2.84
N VAL A 150 -19.60 2.26 2.26
CA VAL A 150 -19.55 3.55 2.95
C VAL A 150 -20.92 4.21 2.83
N TYR A 151 -21.41 4.82 3.92
CA TYR A 151 -22.73 5.46 3.95
C TYR A 151 -22.71 6.82 4.65
N ASN A 152 -23.64 7.70 4.28
CA ASN A 152 -23.85 8.98 4.95
C ASN A 152 -24.76 8.79 6.16
N ARG A 153 -24.21 8.92 7.37
CA ARG A 153 -24.96 8.74 8.65
C ARG A 153 -26.08 9.77 8.88
N ASN A 154 -26.07 10.88 8.13
CA ASN A 154 -27.11 11.90 8.22
C ASN A 154 -28.27 11.62 7.25
N ALA A 155 -28.07 10.76 6.24
CA ALA A 155 -29.07 10.42 5.23
C ALA A 155 -29.68 9.02 5.40
N ILE A 156 -28.91 8.08 5.95
CA ILE A 156 -29.31 6.67 6.11
C ILE A 156 -29.17 6.26 7.57
N SER A 157 -30.25 5.68 8.12
CA SER A 157 -30.18 5.03 9.44
C SER A 157 -29.54 3.65 9.35
N GLU A 158 -28.89 3.20 10.43
CA GLU A 158 -28.22 1.88 10.44
C GLU A 158 -29.18 0.71 10.14
N SER A 159 -30.47 0.86 10.49
CA SER A 159 -31.51 -0.15 10.20
C SER A 159 -31.87 -0.26 8.70
N ASP A 160 -31.54 0.76 7.91
CA ASP A 160 -31.88 0.83 6.49
C ASP A 160 -30.68 0.45 5.59
N LEU A 161 -29.53 0.14 6.22
CA LEU A 161 -28.33 -0.30 5.50
C LEU A 161 -28.53 -1.67 4.84
N PRO A 162 -27.86 -1.94 3.71
CA PRO A 162 -27.97 -3.23 3.03
C PRO A 162 -27.40 -4.35 3.92
N SER A 163 -28.03 -5.51 3.95
CA SER A 163 -27.54 -6.70 4.67
C SER A 163 -26.52 -7.48 3.84
N ASP A 164 -26.63 -7.39 2.52
CA ASP A 164 -25.72 -7.96 1.52
C ASP A 164 -25.65 -7.07 0.26
N LEU A 165 -24.85 -7.48 -0.73
CA LEU A 165 -24.72 -6.72 -1.97
C LEU A 165 -26.00 -6.75 -2.82
N GLN A 166 -26.81 -7.82 -2.76
CA GLN A 166 -28.02 -7.96 -3.55
C GLN A 166 -29.05 -6.89 -3.19
N ASP A 167 -29.08 -6.46 -1.92
CA ASP A 167 -29.96 -5.38 -1.46
C ASP A 167 -29.73 -4.06 -2.23
N LEU A 168 -28.52 -3.82 -2.76
CA LEU A 168 -28.20 -2.64 -3.55
C LEU A 168 -28.84 -2.64 -4.94
N THR A 169 -29.47 -3.76 -5.35
CA THR A 169 -30.24 -3.83 -6.59
C THR A 169 -31.68 -3.33 -6.43
N ASP A 170 -32.15 -3.12 -5.19
CA ASP A 170 -33.49 -2.56 -4.92
C ASP A 170 -33.59 -1.15 -5.53
N PRO A 171 -34.71 -0.83 -6.24
CA PRO A 171 -34.95 0.49 -6.84
C PRO A 171 -34.90 1.66 -5.86
N ARG A 172 -35.01 1.44 -4.54
CA ARG A 172 -34.84 2.49 -3.51
C ARG A 172 -33.46 3.15 -3.56
N TRP A 173 -32.47 2.47 -4.12
CA TRP A 173 -31.10 2.95 -4.25
C TRP A 173 -30.83 3.71 -5.55
N LYS A 174 -31.83 3.90 -6.40
CA LYS A 174 -31.65 4.55 -7.70
C LYS A 174 -31.09 5.97 -7.56
N GLY A 175 -29.93 6.25 -8.22
CA GLY A 175 -29.23 7.52 -8.17
C GLY A 175 -28.51 7.82 -6.85
N ARG A 176 -28.44 6.84 -5.93
CA ARG A 176 -27.93 7.03 -4.56
C ARG A 176 -26.62 6.27 -4.28
N ILE A 177 -26.14 5.51 -5.26
CA ILE A 177 -24.96 4.63 -5.13
C ILE A 177 -23.76 5.26 -5.81
N GLY A 178 -22.59 5.19 -5.18
CA GLY A 178 -21.30 5.48 -5.80
C GLY A 178 -20.47 4.22 -6.02
N TRP A 179 -19.85 4.12 -7.20
CA TRP A 179 -18.96 3.02 -7.52
C TRP A 179 -17.75 3.46 -8.36
N ALA A 180 -16.74 2.61 -8.46
CA ALA A 180 -15.53 2.86 -9.26
C ALA A 180 -15.20 1.60 -10.09
N PRO A 181 -15.90 1.32 -11.19
CA PRO A 181 -15.79 0.05 -11.91
C PRO A 181 -14.42 -0.17 -12.58
N ALA A 182 -13.70 0.89 -12.94
CA ALA A 182 -12.35 0.81 -13.46
C ALA A 182 -11.28 0.58 -12.36
N ASN A 183 -11.65 0.68 -11.08
CA ASN A 183 -10.72 0.51 -9.97
C ASN A 183 -10.45 -0.97 -9.68
N ALA A 184 -9.17 -1.34 -9.50
CA ALA A 184 -8.74 -2.71 -9.27
C ALA A 184 -9.49 -3.40 -8.12
N SER A 185 -9.73 -2.71 -6.99
CA SER A 185 -10.42 -3.32 -5.86
C SER A 185 -11.92 -3.60 -6.11
N PHE A 186 -12.57 -2.83 -6.99
CA PHE A 186 -13.92 -3.17 -7.46
C PHE A 186 -13.87 -4.39 -8.38
N GLN A 187 -12.93 -4.42 -9.32
CA GLN A 187 -12.76 -5.56 -10.24
C GLN A 187 -12.44 -6.85 -9.47
N THR A 188 -11.58 -6.80 -8.45
CA THR A 188 -11.33 -7.97 -7.58
C THR A 188 -12.61 -8.44 -6.87
N MET A 189 -13.45 -7.53 -6.39
CA MET A 189 -14.75 -7.90 -5.81
C MET A 189 -15.66 -8.57 -6.84
N VAL A 190 -15.70 -8.08 -8.09
CA VAL A 190 -16.45 -8.71 -9.18
C VAL A 190 -15.87 -10.07 -9.55
N THR A 191 -14.53 -10.24 -9.52
CA THR A 191 -13.90 -11.56 -9.68
C THR A 191 -14.36 -12.53 -8.59
N ALA A 192 -14.43 -12.07 -7.34
CA ALA A 192 -14.97 -12.87 -6.24
C ALA A 192 -16.46 -13.22 -6.45
N MET A 193 -17.28 -12.30 -6.99
CA MET A 193 -18.66 -12.62 -7.35
C MET A 193 -18.72 -13.74 -8.40
N ARG A 194 -17.88 -13.66 -9.45
CA ARG A 194 -17.82 -14.68 -10.52
C ARG A 194 -17.43 -16.05 -9.97
N SER A 195 -16.48 -16.09 -9.02
CA SER A 195 -16.05 -17.33 -8.39
C SER A 195 -17.12 -17.91 -7.44
N THR A 196 -17.79 -17.07 -6.64
CA THR A 196 -18.73 -17.54 -5.60
C THR A 196 -20.17 -17.69 -6.11
N TRP A 197 -20.66 -16.77 -6.92
CA TRP A 197 -22.04 -16.77 -7.46
C TRP A 197 -22.13 -17.40 -8.84
N GLY A 198 -21.02 -17.48 -9.58
CA GLY A 198 -20.97 -17.84 -10.99
C GLY A 198 -21.22 -16.65 -11.91
N GLU A 199 -20.92 -16.87 -13.20
CA GLU A 199 -20.94 -15.83 -14.25
C GLU A 199 -22.35 -15.23 -14.45
N ASP A 200 -23.36 -16.08 -14.52
CA ASP A 200 -24.74 -15.64 -14.83
C ASP A 200 -25.35 -14.77 -13.72
N GLU A 201 -25.18 -15.16 -12.46
CA GLU A 201 -25.71 -14.38 -11.32
C GLU A 201 -24.92 -13.08 -11.14
N THR A 202 -23.61 -13.10 -11.36
CA THR A 202 -22.78 -11.89 -11.36
C THR A 202 -23.23 -10.91 -12.44
N ARG A 203 -23.47 -11.39 -13.67
CA ARG A 203 -23.97 -10.60 -14.78
C ARG A 203 -25.33 -9.97 -14.46
N LYS A 204 -26.23 -10.74 -13.87
CA LYS A 204 -27.57 -10.29 -13.46
C LYS A 204 -27.48 -9.22 -12.37
N PHE A 205 -26.65 -9.44 -11.34
CA PHE A 205 -26.41 -8.46 -10.29
C PHE A 205 -25.88 -7.14 -10.85
N LEU A 206 -24.80 -7.18 -11.65
CA LEU A 206 -24.20 -5.99 -12.26
C LEU A 206 -25.16 -5.23 -13.16
N THR A 207 -25.99 -5.94 -13.91
CA THR A 207 -27.04 -5.35 -14.76
C THR A 207 -28.09 -4.62 -13.92
N SER A 208 -28.53 -5.25 -12.83
CA SER A 208 -29.50 -4.66 -11.91
C SER A 208 -28.92 -3.47 -11.16
N LEU A 209 -27.67 -3.57 -10.66
CA LEU A 209 -26.98 -2.47 -10.02
C LEU A 209 -26.80 -1.28 -10.97
N LYS A 210 -26.42 -1.53 -12.25
CA LYS A 210 -26.30 -0.49 -13.28
C LYS A 210 -27.65 0.19 -13.56
N SER A 211 -28.78 -0.54 -13.50
CA SER A 211 -30.11 0.03 -13.69
C SER A 211 -30.55 0.99 -12.58
N ASN A 212 -29.89 0.93 -11.41
CA ASN A 212 -30.03 1.90 -10.36
C ASN A 212 -29.23 3.20 -10.59
N ASP A 213 -28.66 3.38 -11.79
CA ASP A 213 -28.01 4.62 -12.21
C ASP A 213 -26.92 5.09 -11.20
N PRO A 214 -25.96 4.20 -10.86
CA PRO A 214 -24.93 4.55 -9.88
C PRO A 214 -23.98 5.61 -10.43
N GLN A 215 -23.56 6.53 -9.57
CA GLN A 215 -22.60 7.56 -9.93
C GLN A 215 -21.19 6.98 -10.01
N GLU A 216 -20.52 7.20 -11.14
CA GLU A 216 -19.18 6.67 -11.40
C GLU A 216 -18.08 7.62 -10.89
N TYR A 217 -17.10 7.04 -10.23
CA TYR A 217 -15.91 7.73 -9.72
C TYR A 217 -14.62 7.02 -10.18
N PRO A 218 -13.49 7.74 -10.33
CA PRO A 218 -12.23 7.13 -10.78
C PRO A 218 -11.60 6.21 -9.73
N LYS A 219 -11.90 6.38 -8.42
CA LYS A 219 -11.31 5.63 -7.31
C LYS A 219 -12.14 5.76 -6.01
N ASN A 220 -11.73 5.04 -4.96
CA ASN A 220 -12.48 4.99 -3.69
C ASN A 220 -12.51 6.34 -2.93
N THR A 221 -11.42 7.11 -2.92
CA THR A 221 -11.34 8.37 -2.16
C THR A 221 -12.46 9.36 -2.52
N PRO A 222 -12.72 9.69 -3.81
CA PRO A 222 -13.83 10.58 -4.16
C PRO A 222 -15.20 10.00 -3.82
N ILE A 223 -15.39 8.67 -3.79
CA ILE A 223 -16.66 8.07 -3.34
C ILE A 223 -16.90 8.41 -1.85
N VAL A 224 -15.89 8.25 -0.99
CA VAL A 224 -16.00 8.58 0.44
C VAL A 224 -16.31 10.07 0.64
N ALA A 225 -15.64 10.94 -0.10
CA ALA A 225 -15.89 12.39 -0.04
C ALA A 225 -17.32 12.75 -0.49
N ALA A 226 -17.79 12.21 -1.63
CA ALA A 226 -19.13 12.43 -2.17
C ALA A 226 -20.22 11.89 -1.21
N THR A 227 -19.96 10.74 -0.58
CA THR A 227 -20.85 10.18 0.44
C THR A 227 -20.95 11.13 1.63
N ALA A 228 -19.84 11.66 2.14
CA ALA A 228 -19.86 12.61 3.25
C ALA A 228 -20.55 13.93 2.88
N ALA A 229 -20.37 14.41 1.64
CA ALA A 229 -21.02 15.62 1.12
C ALA A 229 -22.53 15.44 0.87
N GLY A 230 -23.05 14.20 0.87
CA GLY A 230 -24.46 13.90 0.58
C GLY A 230 -24.81 13.96 -0.91
N GLU A 231 -23.80 13.85 -1.80
CA GLU A 231 -24.04 13.72 -3.23
C GLU A 231 -24.57 12.32 -3.59
N ILE A 232 -24.15 11.32 -2.83
CA ILE A 232 -24.63 9.96 -2.83
C ILE A 232 -24.87 9.49 -1.40
N ASP A 233 -25.70 8.49 -1.21
CA ASP A 233 -26.01 8.00 0.13
C ASP A 233 -25.12 6.83 0.57
N VAL A 234 -24.76 5.97 -0.39
CA VAL A 234 -23.91 4.79 -0.17
C VAL A 234 -22.87 4.64 -1.28
N GLY A 235 -21.76 3.96 -0.97
CA GLY A 235 -20.71 3.70 -1.96
C GLY A 235 -19.93 2.41 -1.68
N LEU A 236 -19.41 1.79 -2.74
CA LEU A 236 -18.62 0.55 -2.66
C LEU A 236 -17.13 0.87 -2.61
N VAL A 237 -16.51 0.75 -1.44
CA VAL A 237 -15.10 1.15 -1.20
C VAL A 237 -14.33 0.13 -0.36
N ASN A 238 -13.04 0.37 -0.18
CA ASN A 238 -12.26 -0.28 0.87
C ASN A 238 -12.35 0.53 2.17
N HIS A 239 -12.37 -0.15 3.30
CA HIS A 239 -12.65 0.42 4.62
C HIS A 239 -11.68 1.53 5.05
N TYR A 240 -10.39 1.42 4.74
CA TYR A 240 -9.36 2.30 5.30
C TYR A 240 -9.40 3.74 4.77
N TYR A 241 -10.02 3.97 3.60
CA TYR A 241 -10.13 5.34 3.06
C TYR A 241 -10.89 6.29 3.98
N LEU A 242 -11.95 5.82 4.64
CA LEU A 242 -12.72 6.61 5.59
C LEU A 242 -11.85 7.18 6.73
N HIS A 243 -10.97 6.36 7.28
CA HIS A 243 -10.20 6.74 8.47
C HIS A 243 -9.22 7.88 8.21
N ARG A 244 -8.76 8.04 6.96
CA ARG A 244 -7.94 9.19 6.55
C ARG A 244 -8.72 10.50 6.63
N PHE A 245 -9.97 10.50 6.16
CA PHE A 245 -10.85 11.67 6.30
C PHE A 245 -11.16 11.97 7.77
N ILE A 246 -11.43 10.97 8.59
CA ILE A 246 -11.67 11.18 10.02
C ILE A 246 -10.43 11.77 10.72
N GLN A 247 -9.22 11.39 10.31
CA GLN A 247 -7.99 11.98 10.84
C GLN A 247 -7.81 13.45 10.43
N GLU A 248 -8.22 13.81 9.20
CA GLU A 248 -8.09 15.15 8.65
C GLU A 248 -9.24 16.08 9.11
N ASP A 249 -10.49 15.60 9.04
CA ASP A 249 -11.71 16.38 9.20
C ASP A 249 -12.39 16.19 10.58
N GLY A 250 -11.93 15.20 11.36
CA GLY A 250 -12.45 14.88 12.69
C GLY A 250 -13.63 13.91 12.69
N GLU A 251 -14.10 13.59 13.91
CA GLU A 251 -15.16 12.60 14.16
C GLU A 251 -16.55 13.04 13.64
N ASP A 252 -16.72 14.31 13.29
CA ASP A 252 -17.97 14.83 12.73
C ASP A 252 -18.11 14.57 11.23
N PHE A 253 -17.08 14.04 10.58
CA PHE A 253 -17.16 13.61 9.17
C PHE A 253 -18.37 12.70 8.95
N ALA A 254 -19.22 13.03 7.97
CA ALA A 254 -20.56 12.43 7.86
C ALA A 254 -20.58 10.99 7.32
N ALA A 255 -19.51 10.53 6.68
CA ALA A 255 -19.45 9.15 6.20
C ALA A 255 -19.08 8.16 7.30
N ARG A 256 -19.59 6.92 7.18
CA ARG A 256 -19.24 5.76 8.03
C ARG A 256 -19.14 4.50 7.18
N ASN A 257 -18.35 3.52 7.65
CA ASN A 257 -18.27 2.20 7.03
C ASN A 257 -19.31 1.26 7.60
N HIS A 258 -20.02 0.58 6.73
CA HIS A 258 -20.85 -0.57 7.04
C HIS A 258 -20.17 -1.84 6.50
N PHE A 259 -19.82 -2.75 7.41
CA PHE A 259 -19.22 -4.04 7.08
C PHE A 259 -20.34 -5.05 6.87
N LEU A 260 -20.48 -5.56 5.65
CA LEU A 260 -21.36 -6.69 5.38
C LEU A 260 -20.83 -7.95 6.08
N ARG A 261 -21.73 -8.82 6.54
CA ARG A 261 -21.37 -10.03 7.30
C ARG A 261 -22.09 -11.26 6.76
N ASP A 262 -22.31 -11.26 5.47
CA ASP A 262 -23.12 -12.24 4.73
C ASP A 262 -22.30 -13.42 4.16
N ASN A 263 -21.01 -13.51 4.45
CA ASN A 263 -20.06 -14.43 3.78
C ASN A 263 -20.02 -14.25 2.26
N GLY A 264 -20.48 -13.12 1.76
CA GLY A 264 -20.55 -12.82 0.34
C GLY A 264 -19.37 -11.97 -0.16
N PRO A 265 -19.29 -11.74 -1.49
CA PRO A 265 -18.24 -10.91 -2.09
C PRO A 265 -18.17 -9.49 -1.57
N GLY A 266 -19.27 -8.98 -0.96
CA GLY A 266 -19.33 -7.64 -0.34
C GLY A 266 -18.53 -7.52 0.94
N SER A 267 -18.25 -8.64 1.60
CA SER A 267 -17.41 -8.74 2.81
C SER A 267 -15.99 -9.25 2.50
N LEU A 268 -15.59 -9.26 1.22
CA LEU A 268 -14.28 -9.74 0.77
C LEU A 268 -13.14 -9.02 1.50
N ILE A 269 -12.21 -9.81 2.05
CA ILE A 269 -10.93 -9.33 2.55
C ILE A 269 -9.89 -9.57 1.46
N MET A 270 -9.40 -8.49 0.86
CA MET A 270 -8.32 -8.53 -0.12
C MET A 270 -6.99 -8.32 0.58
N VAL A 271 -5.97 -9.08 0.20
CA VAL A 271 -4.62 -8.84 0.67
C VAL A 271 -3.82 -8.03 -0.33
N SER A 272 -2.98 -7.12 0.16
CA SER A 272 -1.81 -6.71 -0.59
C SER A 272 -0.72 -7.74 -0.35
N GLY A 273 0.08 -8.05 -1.33
CA GLY A 273 1.10 -9.08 -1.18
C GLY A 273 2.40 -8.73 -1.89
N ALA A 274 3.46 -9.43 -1.53
CA ALA A 274 4.77 -9.25 -2.12
C ALA A 274 5.43 -10.58 -2.47
N GLY A 275 6.13 -10.61 -3.59
CA GLY A 275 6.95 -11.74 -4.04
C GLY A 275 8.31 -11.26 -4.52
N ILE A 276 9.29 -12.17 -4.51
CA ILE A 276 10.65 -11.95 -5.01
C ILE A 276 10.70 -12.43 -6.46
N LEU A 277 11.29 -11.65 -7.36
CA LEU A 277 11.42 -12.09 -8.74
C LEU A 277 12.54 -13.14 -8.90
N ASN A 278 12.37 -14.07 -9.84
CA ASN A 278 13.38 -15.11 -10.13
C ASN A 278 14.73 -14.51 -10.46
N GLU A 279 14.74 -13.38 -11.17
CA GLU A 279 15.91 -12.67 -11.65
C GLU A 279 16.46 -11.62 -10.67
N ALA A 280 15.99 -11.63 -9.40
CA ALA A 280 16.44 -10.69 -8.38
C ALA A 280 17.96 -10.79 -8.15
N ASP A 281 18.67 -9.72 -8.45
CA ASP A 281 20.11 -9.59 -8.18
C ASP A 281 20.43 -9.52 -6.69
N ASN A 282 19.48 -8.97 -5.90
CA ASN A 282 19.63 -8.72 -4.47
C ASN A 282 18.70 -9.60 -3.62
N ARG A 283 18.63 -10.90 -3.92
CA ARG A 283 17.71 -11.85 -3.29
C ARG A 283 17.77 -11.85 -1.77
N ASP A 284 18.96 -11.85 -1.17
CA ASP A 284 19.12 -11.83 0.29
C ASP A 284 18.50 -10.57 0.92
N ASN A 285 18.62 -9.42 0.25
CA ASN A 285 18.03 -8.17 0.71
C ASN A 285 16.51 -8.16 0.49
N ALA A 286 16.04 -8.77 -0.60
CA ALA A 286 14.61 -8.97 -0.85
C ALA A 286 13.96 -9.85 0.22
N GLU A 287 14.61 -10.95 0.62
CA GLU A 287 14.15 -11.79 1.73
C GLU A 287 14.14 -11.05 3.07
N LYS A 288 15.17 -10.25 3.38
CA LYS A 288 15.19 -9.40 4.58
C LYS A 288 14.02 -8.42 4.57
N PHE A 289 13.72 -7.82 3.41
CA PHE A 289 12.60 -6.89 3.27
C PHE A 289 11.26 -7.60 3.50
N LEU A 290 11.03 -8.76 2.91
CA LEU A 290 9.79 -9.51 3.13
C LEU A 290 9.66 -9.95 4.59
N ARG A 291 10.73 -10.45 5.23
CA ARG A 291 10.73 -10.77 6.68
C ARG A 291 10.40 -9.54 7.54
N PHE A 292 10.91 -8.36 7.16
CA PHE A 292 10.55 -7.12 7.84
C PHE A 292 9.07 -6.80 7.66
N LEU A 293 8.52 -6.90 6.44
CA LEU A 293 7.09 -6.60 6.18
C LEU A 293 6.13 -7.53 6.94
N VAL A 294 6.50 -8.79 7.17
CA VAL A 294 5.73 -9.73 8.00
C VAL A 294 6.13 -9.71 9.47
N SER A 295 7.02 -8.79 9.91
CA SER A 295 7.36 -8.64 11.32
C SER A 295 6.26 -7.89 12.09
N PRO A 296 6.16 -8.10 13.43
CA PRO A 296 5.21 -7.35 14.25
C PRO A 296 5.36 -5.82 14.11
N VAL A 297 6.55 -5.30 13.88
CA VAL A 297 6.82 -3.86 13.71
C VAL A 297 6.12 -3.32 12.46
N ALA A 298 6.33 -3.94 11.32
CA ALA A 298 5.70 -3.52 10.07
C ALA A 298 4.18 -3.76 10.10
N GLN A 299 3.73 -4.87 10.67
CA GLN A 299 2.32 -5.18 10.82
C GLN A 299 1.59 -4.18 11.73
N GLN A 300 2.26 -3.73 12.80
CA GLN A 300 1.73 -2.66 13.66
C GLN A 300 1.64 -1.31 12.91
N TYR A 301 2.59 -1.02 12.00
CA TYR A 301 2.50 0.15 11.12
C TYR A 301 1.26 0.07 10.24
N PHE A 302 1.03 -1.05 9.55
CA PHE A 302 -0.16 -1.20 8.71
C PHE A 302 -1.46 -1.08 9.51
N ALA A 303 -1.52 -1.68 10.70
CA ALA A 303 -2.68 -1.55 11.56
C ALA A 303 -2.92 -0.12 12.04
N SER A 304 -1.88 0.59 12.50
CA SER A 304 -2.04 1.88 13.19
C SER A 304 -1.98 3.10 12.28
N GLN A 305 -1.20 3.05 11.20
CA GLN A 305 -0.97 4.20 10.32
C GLN A 305 -1.79 4.16 9.04
N THR A 306 -2.05 2.95 8.52
CA THR A 306 -2.83 2.80 7.28
C THR A 306 -4.24 2.25 7.51
N PHE A 307 -4.58 1.86 8.76
CA PHE A 307 -5.87 1.23 9.12
C PHE A 307 -6.15 -0.05 8.33
N GLU A 308 -5.11 -0.74 7.90
CA GLU A 308 -5.26 -2.04 7.26
C GLU A 308 -5.21 -3.16 8.31
N TYR A 309 -5.77 -4.31 7.98
CA TYR A 309 -5.75 -5.45 8.89
C TYR A 309 -4.36 -6.09 8.90
N PRO A 310 -3.76 -6.27 10.09
CA PRO A 310 -2.52 -7.06 10.21
C PRO A 310 -2.82 -8.53 9.92
N LEU A 311 -1.86 -9.22 9.31
CA LEU A 311 -1.98 -10.63 8.92
C LEU A 311 -1.16 -11.56 9.82
N VAL A 312 -0.31 -11.00 10.68
CA VAL A 312 0.58 -11.76 11.56
C VAL A 312 -0.06 -11.90 12.95
N GLU A 313 0.04 -13.10 13.51
CA GLU A 313 -0.47 -13.40 14.84
C GLU A 313 0.14 -12.49 15.92
N GLY A 314 -0.64 -12.14 16.93
CA GLY A 314 -0.22 -11.29 18.04
C GLY A 314 -0.21 -9.80 17.76
N VAL A 315 -0.50 -9.35 16.54
CA VAL A 315 -0.67 -7.93 16.21
C VAL A 315 -2.15 -7.56 16.21
N ASN A 316 -2.50 -6.56 17.02
CA ASN A 316 -3.89 -6.17 17.17
C ASN A 316 -4.38 -5.31 15.99
N THR A 317 -5.60 -5.57 15.54
CA THR A 317 -6.35 -4.69 14.66
C THR A 317 -6.52 -3.31 15.30
N HIS A 318 -6.55 -2.24 14.50
CA HIS A 318 -6.81 -0.90 15.00
C HIS A 318 -8.17 -0.84 15.74
N ARG A 319 -8.21 -0.14 16.89
CA ARG A 319 -9.39 -0.07 17.79
C ARG A 319 -10.69 0.44 17.13
N LEU A 320 -10.60 1.14 15.99
CA LEU A 320 -11.74 1.65 15.22
C LEU A 320 -12.28 0.63 14.22
N LEU A 321 -11.64 -0.53 14.09
CA LEU A 321 -12.02 -1.59 13.15
C LEU A 321 -12.57 -2.79 13.95
N PRO A 322 -13.58 -3.49 13.41
CA PRO A 322 -13.96 -4.79 13.96
C PRO A 322 -12.78 -5.77 13.85
N PRO A 323 -12.64 -6.72 14.77
CA PRO A 323 -11.64 -7.79 14.61
C PRO A 323 -11.81 -8.53 13.28
N ILE A 324 -10.69 -8.90 12.63
CA ILE A 324 -10.73 -9.60 11.34
C ILE A 324 -11.55 -10.90 11.39
N ALA A 325 -11.54 -11.58 12.54
CA ALA A 325 -12.32 -12.81 12.75
C ALA A 325 -13.85 -12.60 12.75
N GLU A 326 -14.32 -11.34 12.91
CA GLU A 326 -15.73 -10.98 12.83
C GLU A 326 -16.16 -10.60 11.40
N LEU A 327 -15.20 -10.46 10.48
CA LEU A 327 -15.45 -10.17 9.09
C LEU A 327 -15.66 -11.51 8.35
N ASN A 328 -16.89 -11.92 8.23
CA ASN A 328 -17.27 -13.15 7.54
C ASN A 328 -17.10 -12.97 6.02
N GLY A 329 -15.86 -13.03 5.51
CA GLY A 329 -15.59 -13.00 4.07
C GLY A 329 -16.01 -14.29 3.37
N PRO A 330 -16.14 -14.29 2.02
CA PRO A 330 -16.43 -15.48 1.26
C PRO A 330 -15.30 -16.50 1.41
N ASP A 331 -15.68 -17.78 1.42
CA ASP A 331 -14.73 -18.90 1.32
C ASP A 331 -14.27 -19.01 -0.14
N ILE A 332 -13.15 -18.39 -0.45
CA ILE A 332 -12.60 -18.28 -1.80
C ILE A 332 -11.08 -18.43 -1.76
N ASP A 333 -10.54 -19.24 -2.67
CA ASP A 333 -9.09 -19.31 -2.85
C ASP A 333 -8.61 -17.97 -3.46
N VAL A 334 -7.52 -17.46 -2.92
CA VAL A 334 -6.88 -16.24 -3.45
C VAL A 334 -6.49 -16.39 -4.93
N ALA A 335 -6.16 -17.60 -5.37
CA ALA A 335 -5.90 -17.92 -6.77
C ALA A 335 -7.10 -17.62 -7.69
N ASP A 336 -8.32 -17.79 -7.19
CA ASP A 336 -9.54 -17.49 -7.96
C ASP A 336 -9.73 -15.99 -8.20
N LEU A 337 -9.06 -15.15 -7.44
CA LEU A 337 -9.05 -13.69 -7.65
C LEU A 337 -8.11 -13.22 -8.78
N ALA A 338 -7.35 -14.13 -9.37
CA ALA A 338 -6.38 -13.81 -10.41
C ALA A 338 -7.03 -13.53 -11.78
N ASP A 339 -8.27 -14.01 -12.06
CA ASP A 339 -8.93 -13.82 -13.35
C ASP A 339 -9.53 -12.42 -13.53
N VAL A 340 -8.68 -11.41 -13.45
CA VAL A 340 -9.06 -10.01 -13.69
C VAL A 340 -9.44 -9.79 -15.18
N ALA A 341 -8.81 -10.51 -16.11
CA ALA A 341 -9.08 -10.37 -17.54
C ALA A 341 -10.53 -10.77 -17.89
N GLY A 342 -11.01 -11.90 -17.37
CA GLY A 342 -12.40 -12.33 -17.52
C GLY A 342 -13.38 -11.33 -16.91
N THR A 343 -13.05 -10.78 -15.73
CA THR A 343 -13.85 -9.74 -15.09
C THR A 343 -13.94 -8.48 -15.95
N GLN A 344 -12.82 -8.01 -16.51
CA GLN A 344 -12.83 -6.85 -17.41
C GLN A 344 -13.61 -7.11 -18.67
N SER A 345 -13.59 -8.34 -19.23
CA SER A 345 -14.42 -8.72 -20.38
C SER A 345 -15.91 -8.61 -20.03
N LEU A 346 -16.32 -9.18 -18.88
CA LEU A 346 -17.69 -9.08 -18.39
C LEU A 346 -18.15 -7.63 -18.22
N LEU A 347 -17.32 -6.78 -17.60
CA LEU A 347 -17.65 -5.37 -17.38
C LEU A 347 -17.77 -4.59 -18.70
N ARG A 348 -16.92 -4.88 -19.71
CA ARG A 348 -17.01 -4.30 -21.06
C ARG A 348 -18.29 -4.77 -21.79
N ASP A 349 -18.59 -6.06 -21.75
CA ASP A 349 -19.81 -6.63 -22.36
C ASP A 349 -21.08 -5.99 -21.82
N LEU A 350 -21.07 -5.62 -20.54
CA LEU A 350 -22.17 -4.89 -19.89
C LEU A 350 -22.13 -3.38 -20.14
N GLY A 351 -21.09 -2.87 -20.81
CA GLY A 351 -20.88 -1.44 -21.02
C GLY A 351 -20.71 -0.67 -19.70
N ILE A 352 -20.11 -1.30 -18.69
CA ILE A 352 -19.80 -0.70 -17.38
C ILE A 352 -18.42 -0.02 -17.42
N ILE A 353 -17.49 -0.57 -18.17
CA ILE A 353 -16.20 0.06 -18.49
C ILE A 353 -16.02 0.12 -20.02
N PRO A 354 -15.13 0.99 -20.53
CA PRO A 354 -14.80 1.08 -21.96
C PRO A 354 -14.25 -0.20 -22.58
#